data_7c7ed71f2752274f21ba20855be640bd
#
_entry.id   7c7ed71f2752274f21ba20855be640bd
#
_cell.length_a   1.000
_cell.length_b   1.000
_cell.length_c   1.000
_cell.angle_alpha   90.00
_cell.angle_beta   90.00
_cell.angle_gamma   90.00
#
_symmetry.space_group_name_H-M   'P 1'
#
loop_
_entity.id
_entity.type
_entity.pdbx_description
1 polymer ?
#
loop_
_entity_poly.entity_id
_entity_poly.type
_entity_poly.pdbx_seq_one_letter_code
_entity_poly.pdbx_strand_id
1 'polypeptide(L)'
;VVVDAVGHGLLTLDDLERSHVRGFDFEAAWRAVEPDDVVTLIYTSGTTGPPKAVQLTHASVLFECRALQACLPYQSGGRMISYLPSAHVGDRVLVHYGASICFGQSVVSVADLRQIAAAMVEVRPTVFGGVPRVWEKLKAGLEAAGLRDPSQLPEAGKALVRARLGLDHCTLCVSGAAPAAMEVMQYFSGLGLSLNEGWGMSELSCFATVNPPGDIRMGSVGKALPGVELRLLDDGELLVRAPLVMKGYRDDPQRTAETLDADGWLHSGDIATIDGDGYVRIVDRKKELIINS
;
A
#
# COMPACT_ATOMS: atom_id res chain seq x y z
N VAL A 1 23.87 -5.57 6.96
CA VAL A 1 24.46 -5.30 5.64
C VAL A 1 24.18 -3.86 5.30
N VAL A 2 25.18 -3.14 4.88
CA VAL A 2 25.10 -1.76 4.38
C VAL A 2 25.61 -1.71 2.95
N VAL A 3 24.89 -1.00 2.08
CA VAL A 3 25.25 -0.92 0.66
C VAL A 3 26.46 -0.01 0.46
N ASP A 4 26.54 1.11 1.19
CA ASP A 4 27.51 2.19 0.94
C ASP A 4 28.34 2.64 2.15
N ALA A 5 28.39 1.89 3.25
CA ALA A 5 29.14 2.31 4.44
C ALA A 5 30.51 1.67 4.52
N VAL A 6 31.54 2.49 4.41
CA VAL A 6 32.91 2.12 4.71
C VAL A 6 33.20 2.43 6.18
N GLY A 7 33.55 1.43 6.98
CA GLY A 7 34.27 1.68 8.23
C GLY A 7 33.60 1.44 9.57
N HIS A 8 32.51 0.65 9.67
CA HIS A 8 31.83 0.42 10.98
C HIS A 8 31.72 -1.03 11.43
N GLY A 9 32.56 -1.94 10.93
CA GLY A 9 32.49 -3.36 11.31
C GLY A 9 31.22 -4.08 10.83
N LEU A 10 30.45 -3.46 9.95
CA LEU A 10 29.28 -4.04 9.31
C LEU A 10 29.66 -4.65 7.97
N LEU A 11 29.05 -5.77 7.61
CA LEU A 11 29.23 -6.39 6.31
C LEU A 11 28.66 -5.48 5.21
N THR A 12 29.45 -5.22 4.19
CA THR A 12 29.02 -4.54 2.97
C THR A 12 28.38 -5.51 1.98
N LEU A 13 27.72 -5.02 0.95
CA LEU A 13 27.22 -5.86 -0.14
C LEU A 13 28.38 -6.60 -0.84
N ASP A 14 29.49 -5.90 -1.08
CA ASP A 14 30.71 -6.48 -1.66
C ASP A 14 31.30 -7.64 -0.81
N ASP A 15 31.21 -7.52 0.52
CA ASP A 15 31.67 -8.61 1.42
C ASP A 15 30.76 -9.83 1.28
N LEU A 16 29.46 -9.64 1.11
CA LEU A 16 28.51 -10.72 0.85
C LEU A 16 28.74 -11.37 -0.52
N GLU A 17 28.93 -10.58 -1.57
CA GLU A 17 29.17 -11.10 -2.93
C GLU A 17 30.48 -11.89 -3.03
N ARG A 18 31.50 -11.52 -2.23
CA ARG A 18 32.75 -12.27 -2.14
C ARG A 18 32.67 -13.47 -1.22
N SER A 19 31.70 -13.51 -0.31
CA SER A 19 31.49 -14.64 0.57
C SER A 19 30.75 -15.76 -0.16
N HIS A 20 31.25 -16.98 -0.06
CA HIS A 20 30.49 -18.13 -0.52
C HIS A 20 30.54 -19.25 0.51
N VAL A 21 29.42 -19.91 0.68
CA VAL A 21 29.34 -21.11 1.52
C VAL A 21 29.59 -22.31 0.62
N ARG A 22 30.71 -23.01 0.84
CA ARG A 22 31.03 -24.24 0.09
C ARG A 22 29.95 -25.29 0.31
N GLY A 23 29.42 -25.85 -0.79
CA GLY A 23 28.37 -26.86 -0.74
C GLY A 23 26.97 -26.31 -0.45
N PHE A 24 26.76 -24.98 -0.56
CA PHE A 24 25.40 -24.43 -0.47
C PHE A 24 24.56 -24.89 -1.66
N ASP A 25 23.50 -25.62 -1.37
CA ASP A 25 22.51 -26.05 -2.36
C ASP A 25 21.36 -25.04 -2.46
N PHE A 26 21.45 -24.16 -3.44
CA PHE A 26 20.44 -23.13 -3.69
C PHE A 26 19.06 -23.74 -4.01
N GLU A 27 19.05 -24.84 -4.79
CA GLU A 27 17.80 -25.51 -5.18
C GLU A 27 17.10 -26.13 -3.97
N ALA A 28 17.83 -26.79 -3.11
CA ALA A 28 17.30 -27.33 -1.86
C ALA A 28 16.82 -26.20 -0.92
N ALA A 29 17.58 -25.11 -0.82
CA ALA A 29 17.28 -24.00 0.08
C ALA A 29 15.96 -23.29 -0.29
N TRP A 30 15.75 -22.90 -1.55
CA TRP A 30 14.52 -22.21 -1.93
C TRP A 30 13.29 -23.15 -1.93
N ARG A 31 13.49 -24.45 -2.20
CA ARG A 31 12.42 -25.46 -2.17
C ARG A 31 11.97 -25.81 -0.75
N ALA A 32 12.82 -25.53 0.24
CA ALA A 32 12.52 -25.73 1.66
C ALA A 32 11.70 -24.57 2.27
N VAL A 33 11.45 -23.50 1.50
CA VAL A 33 10.63 -22.36 1.96
C VAL A 33 9.16 -22.78 2.06
N GLU A 34 8.61 -22.62 3.25
CA GLU A 34 7.21 -22.92 3.56
C GLU A 34 6.32 -21.66 3.51
N PRO A 35 5.00 -21.80 3.26
CA PRO A 35 4.08 -20.67 3.22
C PRO A 35 4.10 -19.79 4.48
N ASP A 36 4.32 -20.40 5.66
CA ASP A 36 4.33 -19.72 6.95
C ASP A 36 5.70 -19.12 7.32
N ASP A 37 6.70 -19.28 6.46
CA ASP A 37 7.99 -18.63 6.64
C ASP A 37 7.85 -17.13 6.49
N VAL A 38 8.61 -16.37 7.29
CA VAL A 38 8.62 -14.92 7.26
C VAL A 38 9.38 -14.43 6.02
N VAL A 39 8.67 -13.84 5.08
CA VAL A 39 9.26 -13.26 3.86
C VAL A 39 9.87 -11.89 4.12
N THR A 40 9.28 -11.12 5.03
CA THR A 40 9.77 -9.76 5.33
C THR A 40 9.36 -9.29 6.72
N LEU A 41 10.15 -8.33 7.23
CA LEU A 41 9.85 -7.57 8.43
C LEU A 41 9.57 -6.12 8.03
N ILE A 42 8.44 -5.58 8.51
CA ILE A 42 8.10 -4.17 8.38
C ILE A 42 8.18 -3.54 9.76
N TYR A 43 9.09 -2.59 9.93
CA TYR A 43 9.21 -1.85 11.18
C TYR A 43 8.26 -0.67 11.19
N THR A 44 7.38 -0.62 12.18
CA THR A 44 6.44 0.48 12.40
C THR A 44 6.79 1.26 13.65
N SER A 45 6.71 2.59 13.59
CA SER A 45 6.84 3.42 14.78
C SER A 45 5.57 3.25 15.62
N GLY A 46 5.67 2.60 16.77
CA GLY A 46 4.62 2.64 17.78
C GLY A 46 4.42 4.07 18.28
N THR A 47 3.21 4.44 18.66
CA THR A 47 2.92 5.75 19.29
C THR A 47 3.67 5.94 20.60
N THR A 48 4.10 4.86 21.24
CA THR A 48 4.87 4.85 22.48
C THR A 48 5.83 3.64 22.48
N GLY A 49 7.14 3.90 22.50
CA GLY A 49 8.17 2.86 22.65
C GLY A 49 8.96 2.55 21.36
N PRO A 50 9.83 1.52 21.41
CA PRO A 50 10.67 1.13 20.28
C PRO A 50 9.84 0.65 19.09
N PRO A 51 10.37 0.76 17.85
CA PRO A 51 9.70 0.27 16.66
C PRO A 51 9.32 -1.21 16.78
N LYS A 52 8.14 -1.57 16.28
CA LYS A 52 7.64 -2.94 16.22
C LYS A 52 8.01 -3.56 14.89
N ALA A 53 8.52 -4.79 14.88
CA ALA A 53 8.82 -5.54 13.67
C ALA A 53 7.65 -6.47 13.31
N VAL A 54 6.80 -6.04 12.41
CA VAL A 54 5.68 -6.83 11.86
C VAL A 54 6.22 -7.96 11.00
N GLN A 55 5.88 -9.21 11.30
CA GLN A 55 6.28 -10.38 10.55
C GLN A 55 5.22 -10.72 9.51
N LEU A 56 5.55 -10.56 8.23
CA LEU A 56 4.71 -11.00 7.11
C LEU A 56 5.25 -12.31 6.53
N THR A 57 4.34 -13.25 6.28
CA THR A 57 4.68 -14.56 5.72
C THR A 57 4.52 -14.58 4.19
N HIS A 58 5.09 -15.59 3.53
CA HIS A 58 4.83 -15.81 2.11
C HIS A 58 3.33 -15.97 1.84
N ALA A 59 2.62 -16.72 2.69
CA ALA A 59 1.18 -16.93 2.57
C ALA A 59 0.40 -15.61 2.65
N SER A 60 0.70 -14.74 3.65
CA SER A 60 -0.04 -13.49 3.84
C SER A 60 0.16 -12.52 2.67
N VAL A 61 1.39 -12.40 2.17
CA VAL A 61 1.70 -11.53 1.03
C VAL A 61 1.07 -12.06 -0.27
N LEU A 62 1.14 -13.36 -0.53
CA LEU A 62 0.52 -13.97 -1.71
C LEU A 62 -1.01 -13.87 -1.67
N PHE A 63 -1.61 -14.00 -0.48
CA PHE A 63 -3.05 -13.80 -0.33
C PHE A 63 -3.44 -12.36 -0.68
N GLU A 64 -2.73 -11.36 -0.14
CA GLU A 64 -2.92 -9.94 -0.46
C GLU A 64 -2.85 -9.69 -1.96
N CYS A 65 -1.79 -10.17 -2.63
CA CYS A 65 -1.64 -10.01 -4.07
C CYS A 65 -2.81 -10.62 -4.86
N ARG A 66 -3.26 -11.83 -4.49
CA ARG A 66 -4.39 -12.50 -5.16
C ARG A 66 -5.71 -11.79 -4.92
N ALA A 67 -5.95 -11.33 -3.69
CA ALA A 67 -7.16 -10.60 -3.34
C ALA A 67 -7.25 -9.26 -4.11
N LEU A 68 -6.14 -8.53 -4.20
CA LEU A 68 -6.06 -7.32 -5.00
C LEU A 68 -6.26 -7.58 -6.51
N GLN A 69 -5.63 -8.63 -7.05
CA GLN A 69 -5.79 -8.99 -8.47
C GLN A 69 -7.23 -9.38 -8.83
N ALA A 70 -7.97 -9.94 -7.87
CA ALA A 70 -9.37 -10.32 -8.08
C ALA A 70 -10.33 -9.12 -8.16
N CYS A 71 -9.96 -7.95 -7.61
CA CYS A 71 -10.84 -6.78 -7.56
C CYS A 71 -10.27 -5.54 -8.26
N LEU A 72 -8.98 -5.51 -8.58
CA LEU A 72 -8.34 -4.37 -9.25
C LEU A 72 -7.76 -4.78 -10.62
N PRO A 73 -7.81 -3.88 -11.63
CA PRO A 73 -7.42 -4.18 -13.01
C PRO A 73 -5.90 -4.16 -13.22
N TYR A 74 -5.18 -5.01 -12.49
CA TYR A 74 -3.75 -5.18 -12.72
C TYR A 74 -3.50 -5.88 -14.07
N GLN A 75 -2.72 -5.23 -14.92
CA GLN A 75 -2.36 -5.76 -16.25
C GLN A 75 -0.97 -6.38 -16.19
N SER A 76 -0.82 -7.61 -16.71
CA SER A 76 0.50 -8.19 -16.95
C SER A 76 1.26 -7.34 -17.98
N GLY A 77 2.57 -7.17 -17.79
CA GLY A 77 3.39 -6.29 -18.64
C GLY A 77 3.16 -4.79 -18.43
N GLY A 78 2.37 -4.42 -17.40
CA GLY A 78 2.18 -3.02 -17.00
C GLY A 78 3.44 -2.38 -16.43
N ARG A 79 3.33 -1.11 -16.03
CA ARG A 79 4.42 -0.30 -15.48
C ARG A 79 3.99 0.36 -14.19
N MET A 80 4.88 0.37 -13.21
CA MET A 80 4.69 1.01 -11.92
C MET A 80 5.93 1.79 -11.50
N ILE A 81 5.76 2.83 -10.69
CA ILE A 81 6.85 3.63 -10.14
C ILE A 81 6.95 3.34 -8.65
N SER A 82 8.14 2.93 -8.20
CA SER A 82 8.52 2.82 -6.79
C SER A 82 9.21 4.10 -6.35
N TYR A 83 8.61 4.84 -5.45
CA TYR A 83 9.16 6.09 -4.91
C TYR A 83 8.94 6.25 -3.40
N LEU A 84 8.13 5.41 -2.81
CA LEU A 84 8.00 5.33 -1.36
C LEU A 84 9.19 4.56 -0.78
N PRO A 85 9.56 4.80 0.49
CA PRO A 85 10.58 3.96 1.13
C PRO A 85 10.19 2.48 1.12
N SER A 86 11.09 1.60 0.68
CA SER A 86 10.85 0.14 0.67
C SER A 86 10.72 -0.46 2.08
N ALA A 87 10.96 0.34 3.13
CA ALA A 87 10.61 0.01 4.50
C ALA A 87 9.10 0.12 4.79
N HIS A 88 8.36 0.83 3.92
CA HIS A 88 6.92 0.97 4.03
C HIS A 88 6.21 -0.21 3.34
N VAL A 89 5.17 -0.75 3.99
CA VAL A 89 4.44 -1.93 3.49
C VAL A 89 3.86 -1.71 2.09
N GLY A 90 3.35 -0.51 1.80
CA GLY A 90 2.79 -0.17 0.49
C GLY A 90 3.80 -0.34 -0.65
N ASP A 91 5.03 0.13 -0.48
CA ASP A 91 6.06 -0.08 -1.49
C ASP A 91 6.55 -1.53 -1.50
N ARG A 92 6.85 -2.09 -0.33
CA ARG A 92 7.37 -3.45 -0.21
C ARG A 92 6.41 -4.50 -0.77
N VAL A 93 5.14 -4.46 -0.37
CA VAL A 93 4.17 -5.50 -0.75
C VAL A 93 3.52 -5.18 -2.09
N LEU A 94 3.01 -3.96 -2.32
CA LEU A 94 2.26 -3.67 -3.53
C LEU A 94 3.16 -3.50 -4.75
N VAL A 95 4.34 -2.87 -4.59
CA VAL A 95 5.20 -2.57 -5.72
C VAL A 95 6.20 -3.71 -5.95
N HIS A 96 7.02 -4.06 -4.93
CA HIS A 96 8.07 -5.05 -5.16
C HIS A 96 7.52 -6.47 -5.24
N TYR A 97 6.68 -6.91 -4.31
CA TYR A 97 6.14 -8.28 -4.37
C TYR A 97 4.94 -8.37 -5.32
N GLY A 98 3.98 -7.45 -5.21
CA GLY A 98 2.78 -7.43 -6.03
C GLY A 98 3.07 -7.13 -7.49
N ALA A 99 3.47 -5.92 -7.81
CA ALA A 99 3.63 -5.50 -9.19
C ALA A 99 4.73 -6.29 -9.90
N SER A 100 5.92 -6.38 -9.32
CA SER A 100 7.06 -7.03 -9.99
C SER A 100 6.90 -8.55 -10.05
N ILE A 101 6.66 -9.22 -8.91
CA ILE A 101 6.72 -10.69 -8.84
C ILE A 101 5.37 -11.31 -9.20
N CYS A 102 4.26 -10.84 -8.59
CA CYS A 102 2.96 -11.49 -8.77
C CYS A 102 2.26 -11.09 -10.07
N PHE A 103 2.40 -9.83 -10.50
CA PHE A 103 1.65 -9.30 -11.67
C PHE A 103 2.51 -9.14 -12.92
N GLY A 104 3.82 -9.41 -12.84
CA GLY A 104 4.74 -9.32 -13.99
C GLY A 104 4.83 -7.92 -14.58
N GLN A 105 4.78 -6.88 -13.75
CA GLN A 105 4.90 -5.50 -14.17
C GLN A 105 6.36 -5.02 -14.08
N SER A 106 6.74 -4.10 -14.95
CA SER A 106 8.01 -3.39 -14.81
C SER A 106 7.92 -2.34 -13.71
N VAL A 107 8.91 -2.31 -12.83
CA VAL A 107 9.01 -1.34 -11.75
C VAL A 107 10.21 -0.43 -11.98
N VAL A 108 9.97 0.88 -11.95
CA VAL A 108 11.02 1.90 -12.05
C VAL A 108 11.17 2.58 -10.69
N SER A 109 12.35 2.48 -10.08
CA SER A 109 12.64 3.09 -8.79
C SER A 109 13.07 4.55 -8.95
N VAL A 110 12.49 5.43 -8.17
CA VAL A 110 12.77 6.87 -8.15
C VAL A 110 13.21 7.25 -6.72
N ALA A 111 14.51 7.44 -6.54
CA ALA A 111 15.09 7.74 -5.23
C ALA A 111 14.79 9.17 -4.75
N ASP A 112 14.68 10.12 -5.67
CA ASP A 112 14.41 11.54 -5.37
C ASP A 112 12.94 11.88 -5.63
N LEU A 113 12.18 12.13 -4.56
CA LEU A 113 10.77 12.51 -4.63
C LEU A 113 10.49 13.74 -5.50
N ARG A 114 11.49 14.60 -5.73
CA ARG A 114 11.37 15.77 -6.63
C ARG A 114 11.27 15.37 -8.09
N GLN A 115 11.71 14.18 -8.44
CA GLN A 115 11.71 13.65 -9.81
C GLN A 115 10.44 12.85 -10.17
N ILE A 116 9.50 12.68 -9.24
CA ILE A 116 8.29 11.87 -9.48
C ILE A 116 7.53 12.35 -10.72
N ALA A 117 7.32 13.66 -10.87
CA ALA A 117 6.58 14.21 -12.01
C ALA A 117 7.27 13.91 -13.35
N ALA A 118 8.61 14.03 -13.40
CA ALA A 118 9.37 13.70 -14.60
C ALA A 118 9.33 12.18 -14.89
N ALA A 119 9.49 11.36 -13.85
CA ALA A 119 9.40 9.91 -13.97
C ALA A 119 8.01 9.44 -14.43
N MET A 120 6.93 10.07 -13.97
CA MET A 120 5.58 9.79 -14.44
C MET A 120 5.45 9.99 -15.96
N VAL A 121 5.99 11.08 -16.49
CA VAL A 121 5.94 11.39 -17.92
C VAL A 121 6.79 10.40 -18.73
N GLU A 122 7.95 10.01 -18.22
CA GLU A 122 8.86 9.07 -18.89
C GLU A 122 8.32 7.63 -18.86
N VAL A 123 7.91 7.15 -17.68
CA VAL A 123 7.47 5.76 -17.45
C VAL A 123 6.07 5.53 -18.00
N ARG A 124 5.19 6.53 -17.91
CA ARG A 124 3.76 6.43 -18.23
C ARG A 124 3.13 5.21 -17.54
N PRO A 125 3.04 5.21 -16.19
CA PRO A 125 2.63 4.05 -15.43
C PRO A 125 1.21 3.62 -15.79
N THR A 126 0.96 2.31 -15.76
CA THR A 126 -0.40 1.75 -15.92
C THR A 126 -1.13 1.67 -14.60
N VAL A 127 -0.39 1.64 -13.49
CA VAL A 127 -0.87 1.75 -12.12
C VAL A 127 -0.05 2.82 -11.42
N PHE A 128 -0.72 3.78 -10.79
CA PHE A 128 -0.05 4.81 -10.00
C PHE A 128 -0.67 4.88 -8.61
N GLY A 129 0.12 4.48 -7.61
CA GLY A 129 -0.21 4.59 -6.20
C GLY A 129 0.43 5.83 -5.58
N GLY A 130 -0.35 6.60 -4.82
CA GLY A 130 0.14 7.78 -4.15
C GLY A 130 -0.47 7.97 -2.77
N VAL A 131 0.32 8.56 -1.85
CA VAL A 131 -0.24 9.13 -0.62
C VAL A 131 -0.98 10.44 -0.96
N PRO A 132 -1.96 10.89 -0.17
CA PRO A 132 -2.78 12.08 -0.49
C PRO A 132 -1.96 13.31 -0.89
N ARG A 133 -0.84 13.56 -0.23
CA ARG A 133 0.05 14.70 -0.53
C ARG A 133 0.61 14.72 -1.96
N VAL A 134 0.78 13.56 -2.58
CA VAL A 134 1.22 13.49 -3.98
C VAL A 134 0.12 14.00 -4.89
N TRP A 135 -1.11 13.56 -4.67
CA TRP A 135 -2.28 14.01 -5.41
C TRP A 135 -2.56 15.50 -5.21
N GLU A 136 -2.45 15.99 -3.97
CA GLU A 136 -2.57 17.42 -3.65
C GLU A 136 -1.55 18.28 -4.41
N LYS A 137 -0.28 17.85 -4.45
CA LYS A 137 0.77 18.56 -5.20
C LYS A 137 0.51 18.56 -6.71
N LEU A 138 0.04 17.44 -7.27
CA LEU A 138 -0.32 17.37 -8.69
C LEU A 138 -1.49 18.32 -8.99
N LYS A 139 -2.54 18.33 -8.15
CA LYS A 139 -3.66 19.27 -8.26
C LYS A 139 -3.18 20.72 -8.22
N ALA A 140 -2.42 21.09 -7.18
CA ALA A 140 -1.89 22.45 -7.02
C ALA A 140 -1.05 22.90 -8.22
N GLY A 141 -0.24 21.99 -8.79
CA GLY A 141 0.54 22.29 -10.01
C GLY A 141 -0.35 22.57 -11.23
N LEU A 142 -1.41 21.81 -11.40
CA LEU A 142 -2.39 22.03 -12.48
C LEU A 142 -3.20 23.33 -12.29
N GLU A 143 -3.61 23.64 -11.07
CA GLU A 143 -4.31 24.88 -10.72
C GLU A 143 -3.42 26.11 -10.97
N ALA A 144 -2.11 26.03 -10.60
CA ALA A 144 -1.15 27.07 -10.87
C ALA A 144 -0.93 27.29 -12.39
N ALA A 145 -1.08 26.22 -13.19
CA ALA A 145 -1.09 26.29 -14.65
C ALA A 145 -2.43 26.79 -15.26
N GLY A 146 -3.39 27.18 -14.43
CA GLY A 146 -4.69 27.74 -14.84
C GLY A 146 -5.83 26.73 -14.94
N LEU A 147 -5.61 25.45 -14.67
CA LEU A 147 -6.66 24.44 -14.70
C LEU A 147 -7.30 24.28 -13.31
N ARG A 148 -8.34 25.06 -13.02
CA ARG A 148 -9.05 25.04 -11.73
C ARG A 148 -10.16 24.00 -11.66
N ASP A 149 -10.88 23.79 -12.76
CA ASP A 149 -11.95 22.82 -12.85
C ASP A 149 -11.81 21.97 -14.12
N PRO A 150 -11.19 20.80 -14.01
CA PRO A 150 -10.98 19.92 -15.15
C PRO A 150 -12.27 19.27 -15.67
N SER A 151 -13.37 19.29 -14.91
CA SER A 151 -14.65 18.71 -15.35
C SER A 151 -15.22 19.45 -16.55
N GLN A 152 -14.88 20.74 -16.71
CA GLN A 152 -15.32 21.59 -17.81
C GLN A 152 -14.57 21.33 -19.12
N LEU A 153 -13.49 20.58 -19.09
CA LEU A 153 -12.74 20.27 -20.31
C LEU A 153 -13.49 19.25 -21.18
N PRO A 154 -13.46 19.42 -22.52
CA PRO A 154 -13.85 18.35 -23.42
C PRO A 154 -12.90 17.14 -23.26
N GLU A 155 -13.34 15.93 -23.63
CA GLU A 155 -12.55 14.72 -23.42
C GLU A 155 -11.14 14.78 -24.04
N ALA A 156 -11.01 15.40 -25.24
CA ALA A 156 -9.71 15.62 -25.86
C ALA A 156 -8.77 16.49 -24.98
N GLY A 157 -9.32 17.49 -24.27
CA GLY A 157 -8.58 18.31 -23.32
C GLY A 157 -8.14 17.51 -22.10
N LYS A 158 -9.04 16.70 -21.52
CA LYS A 158 -8.72 15.81 -20.42
C LYS A 158 -7.65 14.80 -20.79
N ALA A 159 -7.74 14.20 -21.97
CA ALA A 159 -6.72 13.26 -22.48
C ALA A 159 -5.36 13.93 -22.63
N LEU A 160 -5.31 15.18 -23.12
CA LEU A 160 -4.07 15.93 -23.20
C LEU A 160 -3.45 16.22 -21.82
N VAL A 161 -4.27 16.55 -20.82
CA VAL A 161 -3.78 16.76 -19.44
C VAL A 161 -3.25 15.45 -18.85
N ARG A 162 -3.98 14.33 -19.01
CA ARG A 162 -3.51 13.02 -18.57
C ARG A 162 -2.16 12.65 -19.22
N ALA A 163 -2.01 12.90 -20.52
CA ALA A 163 -0.76 12.65 -21.24
C ALA A 163 0.40 13.52 -20.73
N ARG A 164 0.15 14.80 -20.42
CA ARG A 164 1.15 15.70 -19.84
C ARG A 164 1.59 15.30 -18.44
N LEU A 165 0.70 14.67 -17.67
CA LEU A 165 1.02 14.08 -16.37
C LEU A 165 1.70 12.70 -16.49
N GLY A 166 1.73 12.09 -17.67
CA GLY A 166 2.16 10.70 -17.88
C GLY A 166 1.16 9.67 -17.36
N LEU A 167 -0.10 10.06 -17.13
CA LEU A 167 -1.17 9.20 -16.60
C LEU A 167 -2.18 8.76 -17.66
N ASP A 168 -1.88 8.94 -18.94
CA ASP A 168 -2.75 8.58 -20.07
C ASP A 168 -2.86 7.06 -20.30
N HIS A 169 -1.91 6.27 -19.80
CA HIS A 169 -1.99 4.81 -19.75
C HIS A 169 -2.43 4.27 -18.39
N CYS A 170 -2.68 5.16 -17.42
CA CYS A 170 -3.01 4.73 -16.07
C CYS A 170 -4.47 4.25 -16.02
N THR A 171 -4.63 2.95 -15.77
CA THR A 171 -5.95 2.30 -15.62
C THR A 171 -6.37 2.17 -14.16
N LEU A 172 -5.44 2.36 -13.23
CA LEU A 172 -5.67 2.27 -11.80
C LEU A 172 -4.87 3.35 -11.06
N CYS A 173 -5.58 4.30 -10.47
CA CYS A 173 -5.02 5.24 -9.52
C CYS A 173 -5.42 4.85 -8.09
N VAL A 174 -4.44 4.75 -7.18
CA VAL A 174 -4.68 4.35 -5.79
C VAL A 174 -4.27 5.48 -4.86
N SER A 175 -5.07 5.73 -3.81
CA SER A 175 -4.73 6.57 -2.69
C SER A 175 -4.83 5.78 -1.40
N GLY A 176 -3.84 5.91 -0.52
CA GLY A 176 -3.82 5.16 0.75
C GLY A 176 -2.91 5.81 1.79
N ALA A 177 -2.76 5.14 2.93
CA ALA A 177 -2.01 5.57 4.12
C ALA A 177 -2.62 6.75 4.90
N ALA A 178 -3.52 7.53 4.32
CA ALA A 178 -4.32 8.57 4.98
C ALA A 178 -5.54 8.90 4.11
N PRO A 179 -6.61 9.49 4.67
CA PRO A 179 -7.77 9.93 3.89
C PRO A 179 -7.38 11.00 2.86
N ALA A 180 -7.86 10.87 1.63
CA ALA A 180 -7.72 11.91 0.62
C ALA A 180 -8.84 12.96 0.77
N ALA A 181 -8.49 14.24 0.60
CA ALA A 181 -9.49 15.29 0.63
C ALA A 181 -10.50 15.11 -0.51
N MET A 182 -11.78 15.26 -0.21
CA MET A 182 -12.88 15.08 -1.16
C MET A 182 -12.69 15.92 -2.43
N GLU A 183 -12.23 17.14 -2.29
CA GLU A 183 -11.96 18.04 -3.41
C GLU A 183 -10.84 17.54 -4.34
N VAL A 184 -9.86 16.82 -3.81
CA VAL A 184 -8.77 16.20 -4.60
C VAL A 184 -9.34 15.05 -5.42
N MET A 185 -10.15 14.20 -4.79
CA MET A 185 -10.81 13.08 -5.46
C MET A 185 -11.73 13.56 -6.60
N GLN A 186 -12.56 14.58 -6.33
CA GLN A 186 -13.45 15.19 -7.32
C GLN A 186 -12.67 15.82 -8.49
N TYR A 187 -11.56 16.49 -8.18
CA TYR A 187 -10.70 17.12 -9.19
C TYR A 187 -10.15 16.08 -10.17
N PHE A 188 -9.55 14.99 -9.68
CA PHE A 188 -9.03 13.95 -10.55
C PHE A 188 -10.13 13.12 -11.24
N SER A 189 -11.26 12.92 -10.59
CA SER A 189 -12.45 12.35 -11.24
C SER A 189 -12.90 13.20 -12.42
N GLY A 190 -12.85 14.55 -12.31
CA GLY A 190 -13.08 15.48 -13.39
C GLY A 190 -12.14 15.31 -14.59
N LEU A 191 -10.91 14.81 -14.36
CA LEU A 191 -9.96 14.44 -15.41
C LEU A 191 -10.18 13.03 -15.99
N GLY A 192 -11.14 12.27 -15.45
CA GLY A 192 -11.34 10.86 -15.81
C GLY A 192 -10.34 9.92 -15.11
N LEU A 193 -9.70 10.37 -14.02
CA LEU A 193 -8.81 9.57 -13.17
C LEU A 193 -9.50 9.34 -11.83
N SER A 194 -10.04 8.16 -11.64
CA SER A 194 -10.70 7.80 -10.38
C SER A 194 -9.66 7.34 -9.35
N LEU A 195 -9.63 8.01 -8.19
CA LEU A 195 -8.74 7.61 -7.09
C LEU A 195 -9.43 6.53 -6.24
N ASN A 196 -8.92 5.32 -6.32
CA ASN A 196 -9.39 4.19 -5.52
C ASN A 196 -8.74 4.27 -4.13
N GLU A 197 -9.48 4.71 -3.13
CA GLU A 197 -8.98 4.70 -1.76
C GLU A 197 -9.04 3.29 -1.19
N GLY A 198 -7.99 2.94 -0.43
CA GLY A 198 -7.92 1.70 0.33
C GLY A 198 -7.46 1.96 1.75
N TRP A 199 -7.87 1.08 2.66
CA TRP A 199 -7.45 1.09 4.05
C TRP A 199 -6.77 -0.23 4.40
N GLY A 200 -5.74 -0.09 5.23
CA GLY A 200 -5.03 -1.19 5.83
C GLY A 200 -3.82 -0.69 6.60
N MET A 201 -2.98 -1.62 7.00
CA MET A 201 -1.83 -1.35 7.84
C MET A 201 -0.75 -2.42 7.61
N SER A 202 0.43 -2.23 8.19
CA SER A 202 1.52 -3.19 8.03
C SER A 202 1.15 -4.58 8.53
N GLU A 203 0.37 -4.64 9.60
CA GLU A 203 -0.14 -5.86 10.22
C GLU A 203 -1.17 -6.61 9.36
N LEU A 204 -1.66 -5.98 8.29
CA LEU A 204 -2.61 -6.53 7.32
C LEU A 204 -1.98 -6.72 5.92
N SER A 205 -0.68 -6.86 5.83
CA SER A 205 0.07 -7.03 4.57
C SER A 205 -0.15 -5.90 3.54
N CYS A 206 -0.85 -4.87 3.83
CA CYS A 206 -1.10 -3.59 3.19
C CYS A 206 -2.57 -3.19 3.22
N PHE A 207 -3.46 -3.77 2.40
CA PHE A 207 -4.87 -3.40 2.32
C PHE A 207 -5.79 -4.51 2.85
N ALA A 208 -6.81 -4.13 3.62
CA ALA A 208 -7.95 -5.01 3.94
C ALA A 208 -9.21 -4.59 3.20
N THR A 209 -9.28 -3.31 2.80
CA THR A 209 -10.40 -2.78 2.01
C THR A 209 -9.89 -1.91 0.87
N VAL A 210 -10.66 -1.81 -0.21
CA VAL A 210 -10.39 -0.90 -1.33
C VAL A 210 -11.70 -0.51 -2.01
N ASN A 211 -11.78 0.74 -2.49
CA ASN A 211 -12.88 1.14 -3.38
C ASN A 211 -12.73 0.41 -4.71
N PRO A 212 -13.73 -0.37 -5.14
CA PRO A 212 -13.64 -1.08 -6.42
C PRO A 212 -13.72 -0.10 -7.60
N PRO A 213 -12.95 -0.32 -8.67
CA PRO A 213 -13.06 0.47 -9.89
C PRO A 213 -14.49 0.46 -10.45
N GLY A 214 -14.99 1.65 -10.80
CA GLY A 214 -16.34 1.80 -11.33
C GLY A 214 -17.45 1.88 -10.27
N ASP A 215 -17.14 1.59 -8.99
CA ASP A 215 -18.09 1.70 -7.87
C ASP A 215 -17.40 2.36 -6.67
N ILE A 216 -16.82 3.56 -6.91
CA ILE A 216 -16.11 4.32 -5.89
C ILE A 216 -17.12 5.14 -5.06
N ARG A 217 -17.11 4.92 -3.75
CA ARG A 217 -17.85 5.74 -2.79
C ARG A 217 -16.89 6.70 -2.10
N MET A 218 -16.84 7.94 -2.60
CA MET A 218 -15.96 8.97 -2.03
C MET A 218 -16.21 9.17 -0.54
N GLY A 219 -15.11 9.30 0.24
CA GLY A 219 -15.14 9.38 1.70
C GLY A 219 -15.36 8.02 2.39
N SER A 220 -15.31 6.92 1.64
CA SER A 220 -15.14 5.56 2.18
C SER A 220 -13.80 5.00 1.74
N VAL A 221 -13.31 4.03 2.48
CA VAL A 221 -12.12 3.25 2.12
C VAL A 221 -12.47 1.95 1.39
N GLY A 222 -13.69 1.91 0.82
CA GLY A 222 -14.18 0.82 -0.01
C GLY A 222 -14.75 -0.35 0.78
N LYS A 223 -14.74 -1.51 0.15
CA LYS A 223 -15.26 -2.79 0.67
C LYS A 223 -14.13 -3.74 1.02
N ALA A 224 -14.43 -4.72 1.86
CA ALA A 224 -13.48 -5.80 2.17
C ALA A 224 -12.93 -6.45 0.89
N LEU A 225 -11.64 -6.73 0.88
CA LEU A 225 -11.03 -7.55 -0.17
C LEU A 225 -11.62 -8.96 -0.17
N PRO A 226 -11.64 -9.66 -1.31
CA PRO A 226 -12.11 -11.04 -1.37
C PRO A 226 -11.41 -11.94 -0.34
N GLY A 227 -12.21 -12.60 0.51
CA GLY A 227 -11.73 -13.48 1.58
C GLY A 227 -11.30 -12.76 2.86
N VAL A 228 -11.53 -11.45 2.97
CA VAL A 228 -11.36 -10.68 4.21
C VAL A 228 -12.68 -10.56 4.94
N GLU A 229 -12.66 -10.91 6.21
CA GLU A 229 -13.79 -10.73 7.13
C GLU A 229 -13.59 -9.47 7.97
N LEU A 230 -14.64 -8.67 8.10
CA LEU A 230 -14.68 -7.45 8.91
C LEU A 230 -15.73 -7.58 10.00
N ARG A 231 -15.44 -7.05 11.18
CA ARG A 231 -16.37 -6.99 12.30
C ARG A 231 -16.18 -5.68 13.06
N LEU A 232 -17.26 -5.04 13.48
CA LEU A 232 -17.23 -3.92 14.40
C LEU A 232 -17.51 -4.41 15.82
N LEU A 233 -16.74 -3.92 16.79
CA LEU A 233 -17.06 -4.05 18.21
C LEU A 233 -18.11 -3.00 18.60
N ASP A 234 -18.66 -3.14 19.82
CA ASP A 234 -19.68 -2.23 20.35
C ASP A 234 -19.17 -0.77 20.47
N ASP A 235 -17.86 -0.59 20.66
CA ASP A 235 -17.21 0.72 20.70
C ASP A 235 -16.84 1.25 19.30
N GLY A 236 -17.17 0.52 18.24
CA GLY A 236 -16.92 0.87 16.84
C GLY A 236 -15.53 0.49 16.33
N GLU A 237 -14.70 -0.20 17.12
CA GLU A 237 -13.40 -0.67 16.63
C GLU A 237 -13.56 -1.69 15.51
N LEU A 238 -12.83 -1.48 14.40
CA LEU A 238 -12.81 -2.38 13.26
C LEU A 238 -11.83 -3.54 13.51
N LEU A 239 -12.35 -4.76 13.45
CA LEU A 239 -11.59 -5.99 13.51
C LEU A 239 -11.48 -6.62 12.13
N VAL A 240 -10.35 -7.27 11.86
CA VAL A 240 -10.06 -7.94 10.58
C VAL A 240 -9.61 -9.37 10.82
N ARG A 241 -10.19 -10.32 10.06
CA ARG A 241 -9.72 -11.69 10.02
C ARG A 241 -9.54 -12.13 8.57
N ALA A 242 -8.35 -12.58 8.22
CA ALA A 242 -8.02 -13.10 6.88
C ALA A 242 -6.61 -13.71 6.88
N PRO A 243 -6.23 -14.49 5.86
CA PRO A 243 -4.85 -14.96 5.70
C PRO A 243 -3.81 -13.86 5.45
N LEU A 244 -4.23 -12.62 5.11
CA LEU A 244 -3.32 -11.47 4.98
C LEU A 244 -2.81 -10.91 6.31
N VAL A 245 -3.40 -11.35 7.45
CA VAL A 245 -2.99 -10.88 8.78
C VAL A 245 -1.57 -11.36 9.09
N MET A 246 -0.79 -10.51 9.74
CA MET A 246 0.59 -10.80 10.15
C MET A 246 0.71 -12.06 11.01
N LYS A 247 1.88 -12.69 11.01
CA LYS A 247 2.20 -13.78 11.95
C LYS A 247 2.30 -13.30 13.40
N GLY A 248 2.67 -12.04 13.59
CA GLY A 248 2.85 -11.38 14.88
C GLY A 248 3.99 -10.37 14.84
N TYR A 249 4.30 -9.77 16.00
CA TYR A 249 5.48 -8.93 16.16
C TYR A 249 6.67 -9.80 16.56
N ARG A 250 7.79 -9.60 15.87
CA ARG A 250 9.03 -10.34 16.15
C ARG A 250 9.52 -10.07 17.57
N ASP A 251 9.80 -11.15 18.30
CA ASP A 251 10.32 -11.13 19.67
C ASP A 251 9.42 -10.36 20.68
N ASP A 252 8.13 -10.17 20.35
CA ASP A 252 7.16 -9.46 21.19
C ASP A 252 5.81 -10.21 21.25
N PRO A 253 5.75 -11.36 21.94
CA PRO A 253 4.53 -12.15 22.05
C PRO A 253 3.43 -11.46 22.83
N GLN A 254 3.79 -10.56 23.78
CA GLN A 254 2.80 -9.84 24.55
C GLN A 254 2.00 -8.88 23.66
N ARG A 255 2.67 -8.01 22.90
CA ARG A 255 1.97 -7.10 21.97
C ARG A 255 1.27 -7.86 20.85
N THR A 256 1.80 -9.01 20.45
CA THR A 256 1.10 -9.87 19.50
C THR A 256 -0.25 -10.30 20.06
N ALA A 257 -0.31 -10.80 21.30
CA ALA A 257 -1.55 -11.20 21.96
C ALA A 257 -2.51 -10.02 22.25
N GLU A 258 -1.99 -8.81 22.41
CA GLU A 258 -2.81 -7.60 22.54
C GLU A 258 -3.44 -7.16 21.21
N THR A 259 -2.85 -7.56 20.07
CA THR A 259 -3.27 -7.14 18.73
C THR A 259 -4.03 -8.24 17.99
N LEU A 260 -3.69 -9.51 18.21
CA LEU A 260 -4.34 -10.69 17.64
C LEU A 260 -5.01 -11.49 18.76
N ASP A 261 -6.34 -11.65 18.66
CA ASP A 261 -7.06 -12.47 19.61
C ASP A 261 -6.94 -13.99 19.29
N ALA A 262 -7.42 -14.82 20.20
CA ALA A 262 -7.34 -16.28 20.08
C ALA A 262 -8.15 -16.84 18.89
N ASP A 263 -9.14 -16.09 18.38
CA ASP A 263 -9.99 -16.46 17.25
C ASP A 263 -9.42 -15.95 15.91
N GLY A 264 -8.23 -15.33 15.94
CA GLY A 264 -7.52 -14.81 14.77
C GLY A 264 -8.01 -13.44 14.27
N TRP A 265 -8.76 -12.70 15.09
CA TRP A 265 -9.12 -11.32 14.76
C TRP A 265 -8.00 -10.35 15.13
N LEU A 266 -7.66 -9.51 14.19
CA LEU A 266 -6.73 -8.39 14.41
C LEU A 266 -7.53 -7.17 14.88
N HIS A 267 -7.14 -6.61 16.02
CA HIS A 267 -7.62 -5.35 16.56
C HIS A 267 -6.89 -4.19 15.89
N SER A 268 -7.58 -3.49 14.98
CA SER A 268 -6.93 -2.44 14.16
C SER A 268 -6.59 -1.17 14.96
N GLY A 269 -7.33 -0.92 16.02
CA GLY A 269 -7.28 0.36 16.74
C GLY A 269 -7.92 1.53 15.97
N ASP A 270 -8.59 1.25 14.85
CA ASP A 270 -9.34 2.23 14.08
C ASP A 270 -10.84 2.09 14.34
N ILE A 271 -11.51 3.21 14.58
CA ILE A 271 -12.96 3.29 14.71
C ILE A 271 -13.55 3.47 13.31
N ALA A 272 -14.54 2.65 12.98
CA ALA A 272 -15.14 2.64 11.65
C ALA A 272 -16.65 2.49 11.70
N THR A 273 -17.28 2.72 10.54
CA THR A 273 -18.65 2.34 10.25
C THR A 273 -18.69 1.51 8.98
N ILE A 274 -19.62 0.57 8.88
CA ILE A 274 -19.87 -0.23 7.69
C ILE A 274 -21.33 -0.01 7.31
N ASP A 275 -21.60 0.44 6.09
CA ASP A 275 -22.96 0.67 5.62
C ASP A 275 -23.62 -0.62 5.07
N GLY A 276 -24.90 -0.54 4.71
CA GLY A 276 -25.68 -1.68 4.22
C GLY A 276 -25.17 -2.30 2.92
N ASP A 277 -24.34 -1.59 2.16
CA ASP A 277 -23.71 -2.07 0.93
C ASP A 277 -22.28 -2.60 1.17
N GLY A 278 -21.80 -2.59 2.43
CA GLY A 278 -20.49 -3.08 2.84
C GLY A 278 -19.33 -2.09 2.69
N TYR A 279 -19.62 -0.80 2.45
CA TYR A 279 -18.57 0.23 2.42
C TYR A 279 -18.13 0.64 3.81
N VAL A 280 -16.83 0.67 4.00
CA VAL A 280 -16.18 1.03 5.26
C VAL A 280 -15.81 2.52 5.25
N ARG A 281 -16.07 3.21 6.35
CA ARG A 281 -15.58 4.57 6.62
C ARG A 281 -14.77 4.54 7.90
N ILE A 282 -13.53 4.96 7.84
CA ILE A 282 -12.71 5.18 9.04
C ILE A 282 -13.12 6.53 9.62
N VAL A 283 -13.45 6.52 10.90
CA VAL A 283 -13.95 7.70 11.62
C VAL A 283 -12.82 8.37 12.39
N ASP A 284 -12.04 7.55 13.14
CA ASP A 284 -10.98 8.06 14.01
C ASP A 284 -10.03 6.93 14.44
N ARG A 285 -8.97 7.28 15.17
CA ARG A 285 -8.12 6.36 15.89
C ARG A 285 -8.60 6.21 17.34
N LYS A 286 -8.80 4.97 17.79
CA LYS A 286 -9.28 4.68 19.16
C LYS A 286 -8.44 5.35 20.25
N LYS A 287 -7.12 5.42 20.07
CA LYS A 287 -6.21 6.08 21.01
C LYS A 287 -6.32 7.60 21.03
N GLU A 288 -6.75 8.23 19.93
CA GLU A 288 -6.88 9.68 19.82
C GLU A 288 -8.19 10.17 20.48
N LEU A 289 -9.24 9.34 20.47
CA LEU A 289 -10.51 9.62 21.15
C LEU A 289 -10.37 9.72 22.69
N ILE A 290 -9.43 8.99 23.29
CA ILE A 290 -9.23 8.96 24.76
C ILE A 290 -8.52 10.22 25.27
N ILE A 291 -7.82 10.98 24.40
CA ILE A 291 -7.05 12.17 24.78
C ILE A 291 -7.94 13.42 24.88
N ASN A 292 -9.14 13.40 24.31
CA ASN A 292 -10.06 14.56 24.23
C ASN A 292 -11.27 14.47 25.19
N SER A 293 -11.28 13.56 26.13
CA SER A 293 -12.38 13.38 27.11
C SER A 293 -11.99 13.82 28.55
#